data_e30816d68aae6d27e000e71f44911747
#
_entry.id   e30816d68aae6d27e000e71f44911747
#
_cell.length_a   1.000
_cell.length_b   1.000
_cell.length_c   1.000
_cell.angle_alpha   90.00
_cell.angle_beta   90.00
_cell.angle_gamma   90.00
#
_symmetry.space_group_name_H-M   'P 1'
#
loop_
_entity.id
_entity.type
_entity.pdbx_description
1 polymer ?
#
loop_
_entity_poly.entity_id
_entity_poly.type
_entity_poly.pdbx_seq_one_letter_code
_entity_poly.pdbx_strand_id
1 'polypeptide(L)'
;MSVAIELTKYLMLLLMGAYTYHAFRVSVKKNKSIQDKSYRWMTGFLFTLHFTGYFAMYLQVQSDKLLLLYGGEVLVFVLVLTFYRIVYPGISGLLLRNMLMLLSIGFIILTRLSFDKAVRQFFITAVALGIGLAVPAFIYRFKWIRNYGWIYGIAGIALLVLVLLVGTERYGATSWLTVFKLFTIQPTEFVKLLFVFCIAALFDEGTDFKRVCAVTVMAGATVLTLVFQKDLGGALIFFVTYIFMLYTATEKPLYLFLGLSGGSMAAWVAYKLFDHVKVRVMAWQNPFGYIDNEGYQISQSLFAIGTGGWFGMGLFQGLPTTIPVVDSDFIYSAIAEEFGGLFALCLILIYINCFILLINISLKLEDNFYRLLSLGFAVMFGFQIFLSVGGVIKFIPSTGVTLPLISSGGSSIVATIIMFMVIQGIYHGGNTWMQSGRNERKHEE
;
A
#
# COMPACT_ATOMS: atom_id res chain seq x y z
N MET A 1 25.83 4.77 -25.86
CA MET A 1 24.48 4.43 -25.34
C MET A 1 24.55 3.57 -24.07
N SER A 2 25.29 2.46 -24.02
CA SER A 2 25.46 1.62 -22.83
C SER A 2 25.98 2.38 -21.59
N VAL A 3 27.02 3.20 -21.75
CA VAL A 3 27.60 4.01 -20.66
C VAL A 3 26.60 5.01 -20.07
N ALA A 4 25.76 5.65 -20.90
CA ALA A 4 24.74 6.59 -20.42
C ALA A 4 23.68 5.87 -19.57
N ILE A 5 23.24 4.69 -20.00
CA ILE A 5 22.27 3.87 -19.24
C ILE A 5 22.90 3.38 -17.93
N GLU A 6 24.16 2.99 -17.97
CA GLU A 6 24.86 2.58 -16.76
C GLU A 6 25.03 3.73 -15.75
N LEU A 7 25.28 4.94 -16.21
CA LEU A 7 25.34 6.12 -15.34
C LEU A 7 23.97 6.46 -14.74
N THR A 8 22.86 6.24 -15.46
CA THR A 8 21.53 6.53 -14.94
C THR A 8 21.19 5.69 -13.70
N LYS A 9 21.62 4.43 -13.61
CA LYS A 9 21.36 3.59 -12.42
C LYS A 9 21.99 4.16 -11.14
N TYR A 10 23.25 4.64 -11.23
CA TYR A 10 23.91 5.25 -10.09
C TYR A 10 23.27 6.59 -9.71
N LEU A 11 22.88 7.39 -10.71
CA LEU A 11 22.15 8.62 -10.46
C LEU A 11 20.81 8.36 -9.77
N MET A 12 20.03 7.38 -10.25
CA MET A 12 18.75 7.01 -9.62
C MET A 12 18.94 6.52 -8.18
N LEU A 13 19.99 5.74 -7.90
CA LEU A 13 20.33 5.30 -6.55
C LEU A 13 20.66 6.48 -5.62
N LEU A 14 21.51 7.42 -6.10
CA LEU A 14 21.85 8.62 -5.33
C LEU A 14 20.63 9.50 -5.05
N LEU A 15 19.77 9.71 -6.05
CA LEU A 15 18.53 10.48 -5.90
C LEU A 15 17.57 9.81 -4.90
N MET A 16 17.43 8.48 -4.97
CA MET A 16 16.59 7.70 -4.06
C MET A 16 17.12 7.76 -2.62
N GLY A 17 18.43 7.60 -2.42
CA GLY A 17 19.08 7.72 -1.12
C GLY A 17 18.93 9.13 -0.53
N ALA A 18 19.16 10.18 -1.34
CA ALA A 18 18.97 11.56 -0.93
C ALA A 18 17.50 11.87 -0.58
N TYR A 19 16.55 11.37 -1.37
CA TYR A 19 15.12 11.49 -1.08
C TYR A 19 14.78 10.84 0.27
N THR A 20 15.21 9.60 0.48
CA THR A 20 14.99 8.84 1.72
C THR A 20 15.57 9.58 2.93
N TYR A 21 16.80 10.10 2.83
CA TYR A 21 17.41 10.91 3.88
C TYR A 21 16.52 12.12 4.25
N HIS A 22 16.05 12.87 3.24
CA HIS A 22 15.18 14.04 3.49
C HIS A 22 13.81 13.65 4.05
N ALA A 23 13.24 12.51 3.67
CA ALA A 23 11.99 12.01 4.22
C ALA A 23 12.10 11.74 5.73
N PHE A 24 13.16 11.04 6.16
CA PHE A 24 13.42 10.81 7.59
C PHE A 24 13.80 12.12 8.33
N ARG A 25 14.54 13.02 7.69
CA ARG A 25 14.88 14.32 8.28
C ARG A 25 13.63 15.14 8.60
N VAL A 26 12.62 15.13 7.74
CA VAL A 26 11.31 15.78 8.00
C VAL A 26 10.60 15.14 9.18
N SER A 27 10.62 13.80 9.27
CA SER A 27 9.97 13.06 10.36
C SER A 27 10.57 13.37 11.74
N VAL A 28 11.89 13.60 11.81
CA VAL A 28 12.62 13.81 13.08
C VAL A 28 12.69 15.29 13.48
N LYS A 29 12.91 16.19 12.52
CA LYS A 29 13.13 17.62 12.80
C LYS A 29 11.80 18.37 12.86
N LYS A 30 11.48 19.00 14.00
CA LYS A 30 10.26 19.78 14.21
C LYS A 30 10.37 21.23 13.68
N ASN A 31 11.56 21.70 13.32
CA ASN A 31 11.78 23.06 12.81
C ASN A 31 11.17 23.23 11.41
N LYS A 32 10.19 24.12 11.26
CA LYS A 32 9.44 24.36 10.04
C LYS A 32 10.33 24.77 8.85
N SER A 33 11.33 25.63 9.08
CA SER A 33 12.27 26.04 8.02
C SER A 33 13.09 24.87 7.47
N ILE A 34 13.51 23.92 8.35
CA ILE A 34 14.22 22.71 7.93
C ILE A 34 13.28 21.79 7.14
N GLN A 35 12.04 21.65 7.60
CA GLN A 35 11.04 20.85 6.88
C GLN A 35 10.74 21.42 5.50
N ASP A 36 10.52 22.72 5.36
CA ASP A 36 10.23 23.38 4.09
C ASP A 36 11.39 23.25 3.10
N LYS A 37 12.64 23.35 3.58
CA LYS A 37 13.84 23.11 2.78
C LYS A 37 13.88 21.66 2.32
N SER A 38 13.62 20.71 3.22
CA SER A 38 13.60 19.26 2.88
C SER A 38 12.49 18.93 1.89
N TYR A 39 11.29 19.52 2.03
CA TYR A 39 10.20 19.34 1.07
C TYR A 39 10.55 19.82 -0.34
N ARG A 40 11.27 20.94 -0.47
CA ARG A 40 11.75 21.40 -1.79
C ARG A 40 12.72 20.41 -2.41
N TRP A 41 13.69 19.91 -1.64
CA TRP A 41 14.63 18.89 -2.11
C TRP A 41 13.93 17.58 -2.49
N MET A 42 13.01 17.09 -1.66
CA MET A 42 12.22 15.89 -1.97
C MET A 42 11.44 16.04 -3.28
N THR A 43 10.83 17.19 -3.51
CA THR A 43 10.12 17.47 -4.76
C THR A 43 11.09 17.50 -5.95
N GLY A 44 12.27 18.12 -5.81
CA GLY A 44 13.31 18.10 -6.82
C GLY A 44 13.77 16.67 -7.14
N PHE A 45 14.10 15.88 -6.13
CA PHE A 45 14.53 14.48 -6.30
C PHE A 45 13.45 13.60 -6.93
N LEU A 46 12.18 13.79 -6.57
CA LEU A 46 11.06 13.10 -7.19
C LEU A 46 11.03 13.30 -8.70
N PHE A 47 11.02 14.56 -9.16
CA PHE A 47 10.94 14.87 -10.59
C PHE A 47 12.21 14.48 -11.33
N THR A 48 13.38 14.66 -10.72
CA THR A 48 14.66 14.27 -11.34
C THR A 48 14.78 12.75 -11.47
N LEU A 49 14.35 11.98 -10.44
CA LEU A 49 14.35 10.52 -10.51
C LEU A 49 13.38 10.04 -11.59
N HIS A 50 12.17 10.61 -11.61
CA HIS A 50 11.16 10.28 -12.62
C HIS A 50 11.66 10.58 -14.04
N PHE A 51 12.25 11.75 -14.25
CA PHE A 51 12.88 12.11 -15.52
C PHE A 51 14.02 11.14 -15.91
N THR A 52 14.90 10.81 -14.96
CA THR A 52 16.04 9.93 -15.22
C THR A 52 15.59 8.54 -15.65
N GLY A 53 14.52 7.99 -15.02
CA GLY A 53 13.94 6.71 -15.42
C GLY A 53 13.38 6.73 -16.83
N TYR A 54 12.57 7.74 -17.17
CA TYR A 54 12.02 7.88 -18.52
C TYR A 54 13.08 8.22 -19.58
N PHE A 55 14.09 8.99 -19.21
CA PHE A 55 15.23 9.28 -20.08
C PHE A 55 16.02 8.00 -20.43
N ALA A 56 16.28 7.15 -19.43
CA ALA A 56 16.94 5.87 -19.66
C ALA A 56 16.11 4.96 -20.59
N MET A 57 14.79 4.91 -20.38
CA MET A 57 13.88 4.17 -21.26
C MET A 57 13.84 4.73 -22.68
N TYR A 58 13.82 6.06 -22.83
CA TYR A 58 13.79 6.72 -24.14
C TYR A 58 15.06 6.44 -24.95
N LEU A 59 16.22 6.41 -24.30
CA LEU A 59 17.48 6.03 -24.98
C LEU A 59 17.44 4.62 -25.57
N GLN A 60 16.65 3.71 -24.98
CA GLN A 60 16.51 2.32 -25.47
C GLN A 60 15.43 2.15 -26.52
N VAL A 61 14.25 2.72 -26.29
CA VAL A 61 13.05 2.42 -27.09
C VAL A 61 12.77 3.47 -28.16
N GLN A 62 13.25 4.72 -27.97
CA GLN A 62 13.09 5.87 -28.89
C GLN A 62 11.63 6.08 -29.37
N SER A 63 10.65 5.98 -28.46
CA SER A 63 9.25 6.08 -28.79
C SER A 63 8.63 7.37 -28.24
N ASP A 64 7.94 8.13 -29.10
CA ASP A 64 7.22 9.35 -28.72
C ASP A 64 6.09 9.08 -27.71
N LYS A 65 5.54 7.85 -27.71
CA LYS A 65 4.53 7.44 -26.74
C LYS A 65 5.04 7.49 -25.29
N LEU A 66 6.35 7.21 -25.09
CA LEU A 66 6.98 7.34 -23.77
C LEU A 66 7.02 8.79 -23.30
N LEU A 67 7.30 9.74 -24.20
CA LEU A 67 7.31 11.16 -23.86
C LEU A 67 5.92 11.68 -23.51
N LEU A 68 4.89 11.21 -24.23
CA LEU A 68 3.49 11.57 -23.93
C LEU A 68 3.07 11.05 -22.55
N LEU A 69 3.39 9.78 -22.24
CA LEU A 69 3.08 9.19 -20.93
C LEU A 69 3.81 9.93 -19.81
N TYR A 70 5.13 10.15 -19.96
CA TYR A 70 5.93 10.94 -19.02
C TYR A 70 5.35 12.34 -18.79
N GLY A 71 5.00 13.05 -19.86
CA GLY A 71 4.40 14.39 -19.76
C GLY A 71 3.07 14.39 -19.01
N GLY A 72 2.23 13.38 -19.25
CA GLY A 72 0.98 13.17 -18.54
C GLY A 72 1.18 12.91 -17.04
N GLU A 73 2.12 12.05 -16.68
CA GLU A 73 2.45 11.72 -15.29
C GLU A 73 3.01 12.93 -14.54
N VAL A 74 3.95 13.67 -15.15
CA VAL A 74 4.49 14.92 -14.60
C VAL A 74 3.38 15.95 -14.39
N LEU A 75 2.49 16.12 -15.38
CA LEU A 75 1.35 17.03 -15.25
C LEU A 75 0.47 16.66 -14.04
N VAL A 76 0.12 15.39 -13.91
CA VAL A 76 -0.69 14.91 -12.77
C VAL A 76 0.03 15.16 -11.45
N PHE A 77 1.32 14.89 -11.33
CA PHE A 77 2.09 15.14 -10.11
C PHE A 77 2.15 16.62 -9.76
N VAL A 78 2.36 17.50 -10.72
CA VAL A 78 2.34 18.96 -10.51
C VAL A 78 0.96 19.43 -10.07
N LEU A 79 -0.10 18.95 -10.73
CA LEU A 79 -1.48 19.30 -10.37
C LEU A 79 -1.80 18.84 -8.94
N VAL A 80 -1.45 17.62 -8.58
CA VAL A 80 -1.66 17.08 -7.23
C VAL A 80 -0.93 17.91 -6.18
N LEU A 81 0.36 18.17 -6.35
CA LEU A 81 1.14 18.99 -5.41
C LEU A 81 0.59 20.41 -5.26
N THR A 82 0.09 20.98 -6.35
CA THR A 82 -0.44 22.35 -6.36
C THR A 82 -1.85 22.39 -5.76
N PHE A 83 -2.78 21.58 -6.27
CA PHE A 83 -4.17 21.61 -5.82
C PHE A 83 -4.33 21.20 -4.36
N TYR A 84 -3.65 20.13 -3.91
CA TYR A 84 -3.73 19.72 -2.51
C TYR A 84 -3.16 20.79 -1.56
N ARG A 85 -2.13 21.53 -1.98
CA ARG A 85 -1.58 22.63 -1.19
C ARG A 85 -2.52 23.83 -1.13
N ILE A 86 -3.23 24.14 -2.21
CA ILE A 86 -4.17 25.25 -2.29
C ILE A 86 -5.45 24.94 -1.52
N VAL A 87 -6.03 23.77 -1.76
CA VAL A 87 -7.32 23.37 -1.18
C VAL A 87 -7.18 22.98 0.30
N TYR A 88 -6.06 22.35 0.66
CA TYR A 88 -5.83 21.85 2.02
C TYR A 88 -4.45 22.28 2.56
N PRO A 89 -4.28 23.54 2.97
CA PRO A 89 -2.97 24.05 3.44
C PRO A 89 -2.43 23.32 4.69
N GLY A 90 -3.28 22.59 5.41
CA GLY A 90 -2.93 21.86 6.65
C GLY A 90 -2.63 20.37 6.49
N ILE A 91 -2.55 19.83 5.26
CA ILE A 91 -2.24 18.40 5.05
C ILE A 91 -0.77 18.06 5.31
N SER A 92 -0.51 16.74 5.50
CA SER A 92 0.85 16.23 5.62
C SER A 92 1.58 16.26 4.27
N GLY A 93 2.47 17.25 4.10
CA GLY A 93 3.29 17.35 2.89
C GLY A 93 4.27 16.18 2.72
N LEU A 94 4.65 15.49 3.81
CA LEU A 94 5.50 14.31 3.76
C LEU A 94 4.74 13.11 3.18
N LEU A 95 3.53 12.84 3.69
CA LEU A 95 2.71 11.72 3.23
C LEU A 95 2.37 11.86 1.74
N LEU A 96 2.05 13.07 1.28
CA LEU A 96 1.74 13.34 -0.12
C LEU A 96 2.95 13.06 -1.02
N ARG A 97 4.15 13.54 -0.65
CA ARG A 97 5.36 13.33 -1.45
C ARG A 97 5.79 11.88 -1.49
N ASN A 98 5.71 11.18 -0.36
CA ASN A 98 6.02 9.75 -0.31
C ASN A 98 5.07 8.94 -1.20
N MET A 99 3.76 9.27 -1.19
CA MET A 99 2.78 8.64 -2.10
C MET A 99 3.17 8.86 -3.57
N LEU A 100 3.52 10.09 -3.96
CA LEU A 100 3.93 10.41 -5.33
C LEU A 100 5.26 9.76 -5.71
N MET A 101 6.22 9.62 -4.78
CA MET A 101 7.48 8.91 -5.05
C MET A 101 7.24 7.42 -5.30
N LEU A 102 6.37 6.78 -4.50
CA LEU A 102 6.00 5.38 -4.71
C LEU A 102 5.29 5.19 -6.05
N LEU A 103 4.36 6.07 -6.41
CA LEU A 103 3.70 6.06 -7.72
C LEU A 103 4.70 6.26 -8.87
N SER A 104 5.65 7.18 -8.71
CA SER A 104 6.71 7.44 -9.71
C SER A 104 7.54 6.18 -9.98
N ILE A 105 7.98 5.49 -8.93
CA ILE A 105 8.73 4.23 -9.06
C ILE A 105 7.85 3.16 -9.72
N GLY A 106 6.58 3.06 -9.31
CA GLY A 106 5.60 2.15 -9.91
C GLY A 106 5.43 2.39 -11.41
N PHE A 107 5.28 3.64 -11.83
CA PHE A 107 5.15 3.98 -13.25
C PHE A 107 6.41 3.64 -14.04
N ILE A 108 7.60 3.99 -13.55
CA ILE A 108 8.86 3.66 -14.22
C ILE A 108 8.98 2.16 -14.45
N ILE A 109 8.80 1.34 -13.40
CA ILE A 109 8.99 -0.11 -13.54
C ILE A 109 7.86 -0.77 -14.35
N LEU A 110 6.62 -0.31 -14.23
CA LEU A 110 5.53 -0.83 -15.03
C LEU A 110 5.66 -0.46 -16.52
N THR A 111 6.09 0.76 -16.83
CA THR A 111 6.37 1.18 -18.21
C THR A 111 7.45 0.31 -18.83
N ARG A 112 8.46 -0.06 -18.05
CA ARG A 112 9.52 -0.98 -18.45
C ARG A 112 8.99 -2.41 -18.69
N LEU A 113 8.08 -2.91 -17.84
CA LEU A 113 7.55 -4.28 -17.93
C LEU A 113 6.44 -4.40 -18.97
N SER A 114 5.53 -3.44 -19.05
CA SER A 114 4.40 -3.42 -19.97
C SER A 114 3.83 -2.01 -20.13
N PHE A 115 4.08 -1.41 -21.29
CA PHE A 115 3.61 -0.07 -21.62
C PHE A 115 2.09 0.06 -21.51
N ASP A 116 1.32 -0.92 -22.03
CA ASP A 116 -0.14 -0.88 -22.01
C ASP A 116 -0.71 -0.92 -20.59
N LYS A 117 -0.10 -1.73 -19.71
CA LYS A 117 -0.48 -1.77 -18.28
C LYS A 117 -0.14 -0.46 -17.59
N ALA A 118 1.01 0.16 -17.91
CA ALA A 118 1.41 1.45 -17.36
C ALA A 118 0.43 2.56 -17.77
N VAL A 119 0.06 2.63 -19.05
CA VAL A 119 -0.95 3.59 -19.56
C VAL A 119 -2.28 3.41 -18.84
N ARG A 120 -2.77 2.17 -18.74
CA ARG A 120 -4.02 1.88 -18.02
C ARG A 120 -3.92 2.30 -16.56
N GLN A 121 -2.82 2.00 -15.89
CA GLN A 121 -2.59 2.36 -14.49
C GLN A 121 -2.51 3.87 -14.30
N PHE A 122 -1.88 4.60 -15.23
CA PHE A 122 -1.83 6.06 -15.22
C PHE A 122 -3.24 6.67 -15.22
N PHE A 123 -4.13 6.25 -16.13
CA PHE A 123 -5.51 6.76 -16.16
C PHE A 123 -6.27 6.45 -14.88
N ILE A 124 -6.17 5.22 -14.38
CA ILE A 124 -6.81 4.84 -13.10
C ILE A 124 -6.29 5.70 -11.95
N THR A 125 -4.98 5.90 -11.88
CA THR A 125 -4.32 6.72 -10.83
C THR A 125 -4.73 8.19 -10.93
N ALA A 126 -4.78 8.77 -12.15
CA ALA A 126 -5.20 10.15 -12.36
C ALA A 126 -6.65 10.38 -11.91
N VAL A 127 -7.56 9.46 -12.25
CA VAL A 127 -8.95 9.50 -11.79
C VAL A 127 -9.04 9.34 -10.27
N ALA A 128 -8.29 8.38 -9.70
CA ALA A 128 -8.27 8.13 -8.25
C ALA A 128 -7.75 9.35 -7.47
N LEU A 129 -6.71 10.02 -7.96
CA LEU A 129 -6.18 11.25 -7.34
C LEU A 129 -7.16 12.42 -7.47
N GLY A 130 -7.88 12.53 -8.58
CA GLY A 130 -8.94 13.52 -8.77
C GLY A 130 -10.12 13.31 -7.80
N ILE A 131 -10.64 12.08 -7.70
CA ILE A 131 -11.67 11.72 -6.71
C ILE A 131 -11.13 11.90 -5.29
N GLY A 132 -9.88 11.51 -5.08
CA GLY A 132 -9.17 11.63 -3.81
C GLY A 132 -9.12 13.06 -3.27
N LEU A 133 -9.17 14.07 -4.14
CA LEU A 133 -9.22 15.47 -3.73
C LEU A 133 -10.46 15.81 -2.88
N ALA A 134 -11.58 15.13 -3.09
CA ALA A 134 -12.81 15.35 -2.30
C ALA A 134 -12.79 14.60 -0.95
N VAL A 135 -11.99 13.54 -0.81
CA VAL A 135 -12.01 12.66 0.38
C VAL A 135 -11.62 13.39 1.67
N PRO A 136 -10.55 14.22 1.74
CA PRO A 136 -10.22 14.95 2.96
C PRO A 136 -11.34 15.87 3.44
N ALA A 137 -12.00 16.59 2.52
CA ALA A 137 -13.14 17.44 2.85
C ALA A 137 -14.31 16.62 3.39
N PHE A 138 -14.60 15.47 2.78
CA PHE A 138 -15.65 14.55 3.22
C PHE A 138 -15.39 14.07 4.64
N ILE A 139 -14.21 13.57 4.95
CA ILE A 139 -13.82 13.07 6.27
C ILE A 139 -13.88 14.18 7.33
N TYR A 140 -13.40 15.38 7.00
CA TYR A 140 -13.40 16.51 7.92
C TYR A 140 -14.82 17.05 8.21
N ARG A 141 -15.67 17.13 7.18
CA ARG A 141 -17.00 17.77 7.29
C ARG A 141 -18.08 16.83 7.85
N PHE A 142 -18.03 15.53 7.52
CA PHE A 142 -19.10 14.59 7.82
C PHE A 142 -18.78 13.69 9.02
N LYS A 143 -19.04 14.20 10.24
CA LYS A 143 -18.79 13.45 11.48
C LYS A 143 -19.72 12.24 11.66
N TRP A 144 -20.86 12.19 10.95
CA TRP A 144 -21.83 11.11 11.04
C TRP A 144 -21.33 9.75 10.48
N ILE A 145 -20.21 9.73 9.75
CA ILE A 145 -19.60 8.50 9.23
C ILE A 145 -19.29 7.48 10.33
N ARG A 146 -19.05 7.92 11.56
CA ARG A 146 -18.83 7.03 12.72
C ARG A 146 -20.06 6.21 13.13
N ASN A 147 -21.27 6.65 12.78
CA ASN A 147 -22.52 6.03 13.24
C ASN A 147 -22.96 4.83 12.41
N TYR A 148 -22.24 4.49 11.33
CA TYR A 148 -22.64 3.46 10.37
C TYR A 148 -21.76 2.19 10.42
N GLY A 149 -21.16 1.88 11.58
CA GLY A 149 -20.26 0.74 11.76
C GLY A 149 -20.84 -0.57 11.24
N TRP A 150 -22.07 -0.90 11.62
CA TRP A 150 -22.75 -2.12 11.16
C TRP A 150 -23.00 -2.13 9.66
N ILE A 151 -23.34 -0.99 9.07
CA ILE A 151 -23.57 -0.89 7.63
C ILE A 151 -22.29 -1.17 6.86
N TYR A 152 -21.15 -0.63 7.31
CA TYR A 152 -19.85 -0.92 6.69
C TYR A 152 -19.50 -2.40 6.74
N GLY A 153 -19.72 -3.05 7.89
CA GLY A 153 -19.45 -4.49 8.04
C GLY A 153 -20.36 -5.35 7.18
N ILE A 154 -21.68 -5.10 7.19
CA ILE A 154 -22.65 -5.85 6.38
C ILE A 154 -22.38 -5.63 4.89
N ALA A 155 -22.14 -4.38 4.45
CA ALA A 155 -21.82 -4.08 3.06
C ALA A 155 -20.51 -4.77 2.61
N GLY A 156 -19.50 -4.78 3.48
CA GLY A 156 -18.24 -5.47 3.20
C GLY A 156 -18.43 -6.97 3.00
N ILE A 157 -19.14 -7.63 3.94
CA ILE A 157 -19.43 -9.07 3.83
C ILE A 157 -20.30 -9.37 2.61
N ALA A 158 -21.34 -8.55 2.35
CA ALA A 158 -22.21 -8.74 1.19
C ALA A 158 -21.42 -8.65 -0.13
N LEU A 159 -20.47 -7.69 -0.25
CA LEU A 159 -19.59 -7.58 -1.40
C LEU A 159 -18.69 -8.81 -1.54
N LEU A 160 -18.12 -9.33 -0.45
CA LEU A 160 -17.30 -10.54 -0.52
C LEU A 160 -18.12 -11.77 -0.88
N VAL A 161 -19.32 -11.93 -0.31
CA VAL A 161 -20.23 -13.03 -0.65
C VAL A 161 -20.66 -12.94 -2.13
N LEU A 162 -20.94 -11.75 -2.62
CA LEU A 162 -21.24 -11.55 -4.04
C LEU A 162 -20.08 -12.04 -4.93
N VAL A 163 -18.83 -11.71 -4.55
CA VAL A 163 -17.64 -12.19 -5.28
C VAL A 163 -17.52 -13.70 -5.21
N LEU A 164 -17.82 -14.31 -4.07
CA LEU A 164 -17.78 -15.77 -3.92
C LEU A 164 -18.80 -16.48 -4.84
N LEU A 165 -19.97 -15.86 -5.08
CA LEU A 165 -21.03 -16.42 -5.90
C LEU A 165 -20.88 -16.18 -7.40
N VAL A 166 -20.38 -15.00 -7.81
CA VAL A 166 -20.38 -14.53 -9.22
C VAL A 166 -18.96 -14.22 -9.72
N GLY A 167 -17.96 -14.31 -8.85
CA GLY A 167 -16.58 -13.97 -9.17
C GLY A 167 -15.92 -14.91 -10.15
N THR A 168 -14.90 -14.41 -10.82
CA THR A 168 -14.05 -15.18 -11.72
C THR A 168 -12.79 -15.62 -10.97
N GLU A 169 -12.42 -16.88 -11.12
CA GLU A 169 -11.16 -17.41 -10.58
C GLU A 169 -9.98 -16.90 -11.41
N ARG A 170 -9.00 -16.28 -10.76
CA ARG A 170 -7.72 -15.89 -11.36
C ARG A 170 -6.60 -16.20 -10.37
N TYR A 171 -5.53 -16.81 -10.87
CA TYR A 171 -4.37 -17.19 -10.04
C TYR A 171 -4.73 -18.05 -8.83
N GLY A 172 -5.78 -18.87 -8.94
CA GLY A 172 -6.22 -19.79 -7.89
C GLY A 172 -7.09 -19.16 -6.78
N ALA A 173 -7.49 -17.90 -6.91
CA ALA A 173 -8.43 -17.23 -5.99
C ALA A 173 -9.66 -16.67 -6.73
N THR A 174 -10.84 -16.82 -6.11
CA THR A 174 -12.10 -16.27 -6.63
C THR A 174 -12.33 -14.88 -6.03
N SER A 175 -11.55 -13.89 -6.47
CA SER A 175 -11.58 -12.55 -5.87
C SER A 175 -11.84 -11.42 -6.87
N TRP A 176 -12.16 -11.76 -8.13
CA TRP A 176 -12.30 -10.79 -9.19
C TRP A 176 -13.74 -10.72 -9.73
N LEU A 177 -14.25 -9.49 -9.90
CA LEU A 177 -15.50 -9.22 -10.62
C LEU A 177 -15.19 -8.57 -11.95
N THR A 178 -15.72 -9.15 -13.03
CA THR A 178 -15.68 -8.53 -14.38
C THR A 178 -16.95 -7.76 -14.60
N VAL A 179 -16.88 -6.43 -14.60
CA VAL A 179 -18.01 -5.54 -14.79
C VAL A 179 -18.11 -5.17 -16.28
N PHE A 180 -19.27 -5.41 -16.90
CA PHE A 180 -19.58 -5.13 -18.31
C PHE A 180 -18.57 -5.70 -19.33
N LYS A 181 -17.82 -6.76 -18.97
CA LYS A 181 -16.72 -7.33 -19.78
C LYS A 181 -15.57 -6.34 -20.10
N LEU A 182 -15.59 -5.15 -19.53
CA LEU A 182 -14.64 -4.05 -19.79
C LEU A 182 -13.65 -3.84 -18.66
N PHE A 183 -14.12 -3.94 -17.42
CA PHE A 183 -13.31 -3.65 -16.24
C PHE A 183 -13.30 -4.84 -15.27
N THR A 184 -12.12 -5.21 -14.82
CA THR A 184 -11.96 -6.19 -13.74
C THR A 184 -11.66 -5.44 -12.45
N ILE A 185 -12.49 -5.62 -11.44
CA ILE A 185 -12.37 -5.01 -10.12
C ILE A 185 -12.13 -6.12 -9.11
N GLN A 186 -11.30 -5.84 -8.12
CA GLN A 186 -11.10 -6.71 -6.96
C GLN A 186 -11.80 -6.06 -5.74
N PRO A 187 -13.02 -6.47 -5.39
CA PRO A 187 -13.79 -5.85 -4.32
C PRO A 187 -13.11 -5.93 -2.95
N THR A 188 -12.31 -6.96 -2.69
CA THR A 188 -11.53 -7.11 -1.44
C THR A 188 -10.72 -5.85 -1.12
N GLU A 189 -10.20 -5.14 -2.14
CA GLU A 189 -9.42 -3.92 -1.96
C GLU A 189 -10.26 -2.79 -1.34
N PHE A 190 -11.53 -2.66 -1.75
CA PHE A 190 -12.47 -1.68 -1.19
C PHE A 190 -13.04 -2.13 0.16
N VAL A 191 -13.25 -3.44 0.32
CA VAL A 191 -13.71 -4.01 1.59
C VAL A 191 -12.68 -3.80 2.69
N LYS A 192 -11.37 -3.75 2.39
CA LYS A 192 -10.33 -3.34 3.34
C LYS A 192 -10.66 -1.99 4.00
N LEU A 193 -11.08 -1.01 3.20
CA LEU A 193 -11.44 0.32 3.73
C LEU A 193 -12.69 0.22 4.61
N LEU A 194 -13.76 -0.41 4.12
CA LEU A 194 -15.01 -0.58 4.87
C LEU A 194 -14.78 -1.33 6.18
N PHE A 195 -13.90 -2.32 6.19
CA PHE A 195 -13.57 -3.10 7.37
C PHE A 195 -12.94 -2.25 8.48
N VAL A 196 -11.95 -1.42 8.13
CA VAL A 196 -11.31 -0.54 9.12
C VAL A 196 -12.30 0.51 9.63
N PHE A 197 -13.16 1.08 8.76
CA PHE A 197 -14.25 1.97 9.19
C PHE A 197 -15.23 1.25 10.11
N CYS A 198 -15.61 0.01 9.80
CA CYS A 198 -16.50 -0.81 10.62
C CYS A 198 -15.94 -1.01 12.02
N ILE A 199 -14.71 -1.53 12.13
CA ILE A 199 -14.09 -1.85 13.41
C ILE A 199 -13.88 -0.59 14.25
N ALA A 200 -13.40 0.52 13.61
CA ALA A 200 -13.21 1.80 14.29
C ALA A 200 -14.52 2.37 14.84
N ALA A 201 -15.62 2.33 14.06
CA ALA A 201 -16.92 2.84 14.45
C ALA A 201 -17.54 2.00 15.58
N LEU A 202 -17.47 0.67 15.49
CA LEU A 202 -18.06 -0.20 16.49
C LEU A 202 -17.32 -0.15 17.84
N PHE A 203 -15.98 0.02 17.83
CA PHE A 203 -15.22 0.20 19.07
C PHE A 203 -15.26 1.63 19.62
N ASP A 204 -15.61 2.62 18.81
CA ASP A 204 -15.89 3.97 19.29
C ASP A 204 -17.16 4.02 20.18
N GLU A 205 -18.16 3.17 19.89
CA GLU A 205 -19.37 3.06 20.70
C GLU A 205 -19.16 2.34 22.04
N GLY A 206 -18.06 1.59 22.22
CA GLY A 206 -17.75 0.87 23.47
C GLY A 206 -16.93 -0.40 23.27
N THR A 207 -16.34 -0.87 24.36
CA THR A 207 -15.46 -2.05 24.42
C THR A 207 -15.88 -3.06 25.47
N ASP A 208 -17.19 -3.10 25.84
CA ASP A 208 -17.75 -4.11 26.69
C ASP A 208 -17.68 -5.51 26.04
N PHE A 209 -17.73 -6.55 26.85
CA PHE A 209 -17.53 -7.92 26.37
C PHE A 209 -18.51 -8.33 25.25
N LYS A 210 -19.80 -7.93 25.38
CA LYS A 210 -20.80 -8.22 24.35
C LYS A 210 -20.45 -7.56 23.00
N ARG A 211 -19.97 -6.30 23.04
CA ARG A 211 -19.55 -5.56 21.87
C ARG A 211 -18.32 -6.21 21.25
N VAL A 212 -17.32 -6.55 22.06
CA VAL A 212 -16.12 -7.26 21.59
C VAL A 212 -16.50 -8.56 20.89
N CYS A 213 -17.39 -9.37 21.47
CA CYS A 213 -17.88 -10.60 20.84
C CYS A 213 -18.57 -10.32 19.49
N ALA A 214 -19.45 -9.32 19.42
CA ALA A 214 -20.17 -8.99 18.20
C ALA A 214 -19.22 -8.53 17.09
N VAL A 215 -18.24 -7.66 17.40
CA VAL A 215 -17.23 -7.19 16.44
C VAL A 215 -16.30 -8.34 16.02
N THR A 216 -15.96 -9.26 16.96
CA THR A 216 -15.16 -10.45 16.64
C THR A 216 -15.89 -11.37 15.66
N VAL A 217 -17.20 -11.57 15.85
CA VAL A 217 -18.01 -12.37 14.92
C VAL A 217 -18.05 -11.72 13.52
N MET A 218 -18.24 -10.40 13.45
CA MET A 218 -18.22 -9.65 12.18
C MET A 218 -16.86 -9.77 11.48
N ALA A 219 -15.77 -9.54 12.21
CA ALA A 219 -14.41 -9.68 11.69
C ALA A 219 -14.11 -11.13 11.27
N GLY A 220 -14.51 -12.10 12.09
CA GLY A 220 -14.36 -13.53 11.79
C GLY A 220 -15.13 -13.95 10.55
N ALA A 221 -16.38 -13.48 10.38
CA ALA A 221 -17.16 -13.73 9.17
C ALA A 221 -16.47 -13.17 7.91
N THR A 222 -15.91 -11.96 7.99
CA THR A 222 -15.15 -11.35 6.89
C THR A 222 -13.93 -12.20 6.54
N VAL A 223 -13.12 -12.58 7.53
CA VAL A 223 -11.92 -13.41 7.35
C VAL A 223 -12.26 -14.78 6.77
N LEU A 224 -13.30 -15.45 7.30
CA LEU A 224 -13.75 -16.75 6.81
C LEU A 224 -14.22 -16.68 5.34
N THR A 225 -14.95 -15.64 4.97
CA THR A 225 -15.37 -15.46 3.58
C THR A 225 -14.15 -15.36 2.62
N LEU A 226 -13.10 -14.66 3.02
CA LEU A 226 -11.85 -14.59 2.26
C LEU A 226 -11.12 -15.93 2.18
N VAL A 227 -11.14 -16.72 3.26
CA VAL A 227 -10.60 -18.08 3.26
C VAL A 227 -11.34 -18.98 2.26
N PHE A 228 -12.68 -18.88 2.20
CA PHE A 228 -13.48 -19.62 1.19
C PHE A 228 -13.21 -19.15 -0.24
N GLN A 229 -12.87 -17.87 -0.44
CA GLN A 229 -12.40 -17.35 -1.73
C GLN A 229 -10.99 -17.81 -2.10
N LYS A 230 -10.29 -18.53 -1.24
CA LYS A 230 -8.88 -18.89 -1.33
C LYS A 230 -7.93 -17.67 -1.33
N ASP A 231 -8.39 -16.51 -0.87
CA ASP A 231 -7.59 -15.29 -0.70
C ASP A 231 -7.00 -15.25 0.72
N LEU A 232 -5.99 -16.09 0.95
CA LEU A 232 -5.36 -16.21 2.27
C LEU A 232 -4.51 -14.98 2.61
N GLY A 233 -3.94 -14.32 1.61
CA GLY A 233 -3.18 -13.08 1.80
C GLY A 233 -4.08 -11.96 2.32
N GLY A 234 -5.24 -11.77 1.68
CA GLY A 234 -6.29 -10.86 2.15
C GLY A 234 -6.76 -11.24 3.55
N ALA A 235 -7.15 -12.50 3.76
CA ALA A 235 -7.61 -12.99 5.07
C ALA A 235 -6.64 -12.66 6.21
N LEU A 236 -5.34 -12.84 5.96
CA LEU A 236 -4.29 -12.55 6.94
C LEU A 236 -4.15 -11.04 7.22
N ILE A 237 -4.28 -10.18 6.21
CA ILE A 237 -4.27 -8.72 6.38
C ILE A 237 -5.45 -8.28 7.26
N PHE A 238 -6.66 -8.76 6.97
CA PHE A 238 -7.85 -8.42 7.75
C PHE A 238 -7.73 -8.92 9.20
N PHE A 239 -7.27 -10.14 9.37
CA PHE A 239 -7.09 -10.75 10.70
C PHE A 239 -6.10 -9.95 11.55
N VAL A 240 -4.90 -9.67 11.03
CA VAL A 240 -3.88 -8.92 11.78
C VAL A 240 -4.36 -7.51 12.07
N THR A 241 -5.00 -6.84 11.12
CA THR A 241 -5.57 -5.51 11.32
C THR A 241 -6.59 -5.53 12.45
N TYR A 242 -7.51 -6.52 12.47
CA TYR A 242 -8.50 -6.69 13.54
C TYR A 242 -7.85 -6.84 14.91
N ILE A 243 -6.88 -7.74 15.05
CA ILE A 243 -6.24 -8.03 16.35
C ILE A 243 -5.54 -6.80 16.92
N PHE A 244 -4.82 -6.03 16.08
CA PHE A 244 -4.18 -4.80 16.54
C PHE A 244 -5.20 -3.71 16.89
N MET A 245 -6.28 -3.55 16.13
CA MET A 245 -7.36 -2.61 16.47
C MET A 245 -8.10 -3.03 17.76
N LEU A 246 -8.38 -4.31 17.95
CA LEU A 246 -8.97 -4.85 19.16
C LEU A 246 -8.10 -4.58 20.39
N TYR A 247 -6.79 -4.86 20.28
CA TYR A 247 -5.84 -4.58 21.37
C TYR A 247 -5.82 -3.09 21.71
N THR A 248 -5.73 -2.24 20.71
CA THR A 248 -5.66 -0.78 20.93
C THR A 248 -6.96 -0.20 21.49
N ALA A 249 -8.12 -0.75 21.11
CA ALA A 249 -9.41 -0.31 21.62
C ALA A 249 -9.66 -0.75 23.07
N THR A 250 -9.20 -1.96 23.42
CA THR A 250 -9.50 -2.57 24.74
C THR A 250 -8.39 -2.40 25.76
N GLU A 251 -7.15 -2.13 25.29
CA GLU A 251 -5.91 -2.05 26.08
C GLU A 251 -5.60 -3.35 26.86
N LYS A 252 -6.26 -4.48 26.49
CA LYS A 252 -6.11 -5.77 27.18
C LYS A 252 -5.20 -6.70 26.39
N PRO A 253 -3.95 -6.97 26.86
CA PRO A 253 -2.99 -7.83 26.15
C PRO A 253 -3.49 -9.27 25.98
N LEU A 254 -4.42 -9.73 26.83
CA LEU A 254 -5.02 -11.05 26.72
C LEU A 254 -5.69 -11.27 25.35
N TYR A 255 -6.38 -10.27 24.81
CA TYR A 255 -7.01 -10.39 23.49
C TYR A 255 -5.97 -10.52 22.36
N LEU A 256 -4.82 -9.85 22.49
CA LEU A 256 -3.72 -10.01 21.56
C LEU A 256 -3.17 -11.44 21.58
N PHE A 257 -2.90 -11.98 22.78
CA PHE A 257 -2.41 -13.35 22.93
C PHE A 257 -3.42 -14.40 22.43
N LEU A 258 -4.70 -14.26 22.78
CA LEU A 258 -5.77 -15.15 22.30
C LEU A 258 -5.93 -15.06 20.78
N GLY A 259 -5.84 -13.87 20.22
CA GLY A 259 -5.87 -13.66 18.77
C GLY A 259 -4.70 -14.35 18.09
N LEU A 260 -3.47 -14.07 18.51
CA LEU A 260 -2.27 -14.66 17.90
C LEU A 260 -2.23 -16.19 18.02
N SER A 261 -2.61 -16.75 19.18
CA SER A 261 -2.69 -18.19 19.37
C SER A 261 -3.79 -18.82 18.52
N GLY A 262 -4.98 -18.20 18.47
CA GLY A 262 -6.08 -18.66 17.62
C GLY A 262 -5.71 -18.58 16.12
N GLY A 263 -5.06 -17.50 15.69
CA GLY A 263 -4.57 -17.36 14.33
C GLY A 263 -3.51 -18.39 13.96
N SER A 264 -2.58 -18.70 14.86
CA SER A 264 -1.58 -19.75 14.66
C SER A 264 -2.22 -21.13 14.51
N MET A 265 -3.23 -21.42 15.34
CA MET A 265 -4.01 -22.65 15.23
C MET A 265 -4.80 -22.70 13.91
N ALA A 266 -5.45 -21.61 13.52
CA ALA A 266 -6.16 -21.51 12.24
C ALA A 266 -5.23 -21.70 11.03
N ALA A 267 -4.02 -21.13 11.08
CA ALA A 267 -3.00 -21.32 10.04
C ALA A 267 -2.53 -22.80 9.96
N TRP A 268 -2.36 -23.44 11.11
CA TRP A 268 -2.02 -24.88 11.14
C TRP A 268 -3.16 -25.75 10.57
N VAL A 269 -4.40 -25.47 10.91
CA VAL A 269 -5.58 -26.14 10.36
C VAL A 269 -5.67 -25.90 8.84
N ALA A 270 -5.46 -24.65 8.37
CA ALA A 270 -5.47 -24.31 6.97
C ALA A 270 -4.38 -25.08 6.18
N TYR A 271 -3.18 -25.22 6.75
CA TYR A 271 -2.11 -26.05 6.18
C TYR A 271 -2.51 -27.52 6.04
N LYS A 272 -3.28 -28.08 6.98
CA LYS A 272 -3.75 -29.48 6.91
C LYS A 272 -4.89 -29.69 5.91
N LEU A 273 -5.79 -28.70 5.78
CA LEU A 273 -7.03 -28.83 5.00
C LEU A 273 -6.87 -28.40 3.53
N PHE A 274 -6.03 -27.40 3.23
CA PHE A 274 -5.98 -26.79 1.92
C PHE A 274 -4.69 -27.13 1.17
N ASP A 275 -4.79 -27.84 0.05
CA ASP A 275 -3.62 -28.26 -0.74
C ASP A 275 -2.85 -27.08 -1.32
N HIS A 276 -3.52 -25.99 -1.72
CA HIS A 276 -2.85 -24.78 -2.20
C HIS A 276 -1.98 -24.10 -1.13
N VAL A 277 -2.30 -24.28 0.18
CA VAL A 277 -1.45 -23.81 1.29
C VAL A 277 -0.22 -24.70 1.41
N LYS A 278 -0.40 -26.03 1.32
CA LYS A 278 0.72 -26.98 1.37
C LYS A 278 1.72 -26.71 0.24
N VAL A 279 1.21 -26.50 -0.98
CA VAL A 279 2.03 -26.17 -2.16
C VAL A 279 2.85 -24.91 -1.94
N ARG A 280 2.26 -23.83 -1.43
CA ARG A 280 2.98 -22.59 -1.13
C ARG A 280 4.05 -22.76 -0.04
N VAL A 281 3.76 -23.56 0.98
CA VAL A 281 4.74 -23.88 2.05
C VAL A 281 5.88 -24.72 1.50
N MET A 282 5.61 -25.73 0.67
CA MET A 282 6.63 -26.57 0.02
C MET A 282 7.53 -25.72 -0.90
N ALA A 283 6.94 -24.90 -1.77
CA ALA A 283 7.68 -23.99 -2.64
C ALA A 283 8.53 -22.99 -1.86
N TRP A 284 8.05 -22.51 -0.70
CA TRP A 284 8.80 -21.63 0.20
C TRP A 284 9.96 -22.36 0.88
N GLN A 285 9.76 -23.59 1.39
CA GLN A 285 10.81 -24.32 2.09
C GLN A 285 11.97 -24.72 1.15
N ASN A 286 11.66 -25.25 -0.03
CA ASN A 286 12.65 -25.72 -0.99
C ASN A 286 12.31 -25.31 -2.42
N PRO A 287 12.41 -24.00 -2.79
CA PRO A 287 12.04 -23.53 -4.11
C PRO A 287 12.88 -24.15 -5.23
N PHE A 288 14.17 -24.39 -4.97
CA PHE A 288 15.08 -24.95 -5.97
C PHE A 288 14.84 -26.45 -6.22
N GLY A 289 14.31 -27.18 -5.25
CA GLY A 289 13.90 -28.58 -5.44
C GLY A 289 12.63 -28.74 -6.27
N TYR A 290 11.84 -27.67 -6.41
CA TYR A 290 10.60 -27.64 -7.19
C TYR A 290 10.66 -26.56 -8.29
N ILE A 291 11.87 -26.28 -8.82
CA ILE A 291 12.11 -25.17 -9.74
C ILE A 291 11.34 -25.31 -11.06
N ASP A 292 11.06 -26.54 -11.51
CA ASP A 292 10.34 -26.78 -12.75
C ASP A 292 8.82 -26.62 -12.62
N ASN A 293 8.30 -26.43 -11.39
CA ASN A 293 6.87 -26.39 -11.08
C ASN A 293 6.56 -25.26 -10.08
N GLU A 294 6.10 -25.61 -8.89
CA GLU A 294 5.56 -24.69 -7.89
C GLU A 294 6.61 -23.73 -7.30
N GLY A 295 7.88 -24.12 -7.32
CA GLY A 295 9.01 -23.30 -6.86
C GLY A 295 9.51 -22.31 -7.90
N TYR A 296 9.06 -22.37 -9.15
CA TYR A 296 9.58 -21.58 -10.27
C TYR A 296 9.56 -20.08 -9.99
N GLN A 297 8.40 -19.54 -9.58
CA GLN A 297 8.23 -18.11 -9.33
C GLN A 297 9.19 -17.57 -8.26
N ILE A 298 9.30 -18.29 -7.13
CA ILE A 298 10.18 -17.91 -6.02
C ILE A 298 11.65 -18.03 -6.43
N SER A 299 12.02 -19.09 -7.15
CA SER A 299 13.38 -19.30 -7.65
C SER A 299 13.80 -18.19 -8.62
N GLN A 300 12.96 -17.83 -9.58
CA GLN A 300 13.22 -16.74 -10.52
C GLN A 300 13.31 -15.39 -9.80
N SER A 301 12.47 -15.16 -8.79
CA SER A 301 12.54 -14.00 -7.94
C SER A 301 13.89 -13.88 -7.22
N LEU A 302 14.36 -14.95 -6.63
CA LEU A 302 15.65 -14.97 -5.94
C LEU A 302 16.82 -14.79 -6.91
N PHE A 303 16.76 -15.37 -8.11
CA PHE A 303 17.76 -15.14 -9.14
C PHE A 303 17.81 -13.69 -9.59
N ALA A 304 16.66 -13.07 -9.83
CA ALA A 304 16.55 -11.66 -10.20
C ALA A 304 17.18 -10.74 -9.12
N ILE A 305 16.82 -10.95 -7.85
CA ILE A 305 17.41 -10.20 -6.74
C ILE A 305 18.92 -10.42 -6.65
N GLY A 306 19.37 -11.68 -6.80
CA GLY A 306 20.80 -12.04 -6.77
C GLY A 306 21.59 -11.42 -7.94
N THR A 307 21.02 -11.46 -9.14
CA THR A 307 21.64 -10.90 -10.37
C THR A 307 21.77 -9.36 -10.26
N GLY A 308 20.76 -8.69 -9.72
CA GLY A 308 20.80 -7.24 -9.51
C GLY A 308 21.90 -6.80 -8.54
N GLY A 309 22.31 -7.63 -7.60
CA GLY A 309 23.32 -7.27 -6.60
C GLY A 309 23.00 -5.96 -5.86
N TRP A 310 24.03 -5.22 -5.46
CA TRP A 310 23.83 -3.97 -4.72
C TRP A 310 23.41 -2.79 -5.58
N PHE A 311 23.90 -2.70 -6.83
CA PHE A 311 23.77 -1.52 -7.69
C PHE A 311 22.81 -1.70 -8.87
N GLY A 312 22.27 -2.89 -9.06
CA GLY A 312 21.38 -3.21 -10.16
C GLY A 312 22.07 -3.46 -11.50
N MET A 313 21.36 -4.13 -12.39
CA MET A 313 21.80 -4.33 -13.78
C MET A 313 21.67 -3.04 -14.59
N GLY A 314 20.72 -2.18 -14.27
CA GLY A 314 20.28 -1.02 -15.05
C GLY A 314 18.97 -1.31 -15.80
N LEU A 315 18.20 -0.27 -16.11
CA LEU A 315 16.95 -0.41 -16.85
C LEU A 315 17.20 -1.09 -18.22
N PHE A 316 16.38 -2.10 -18.54
CA PHE A 316 16.48 -2.95 -19.74
C PHE A 316 17.72 -3.87 -19.80
N GLN A 317 18.53 -3.96 -18.75
CA GLN A 317 19.67 -4.86 -18.71
C GLN A 317 19.37 -6.16 -17.94
N GLY A 318 18.31 -6.18 -17.16
CA GLY A 318 17.76 -7.38 -16.50
C GLY A 318 16.73 -8.09 -17.37
N LEU A 319 16.29 -9.27 -16.91
CA LEU A 319 15.25 -10.11 -17.52
C LEU A 319 14.09 -10.36 -16.56
N PRO A 320 13.52 -9.34 -15.92
CA PRO A 320 12.48 -9.53 -14.90
C PRO A 320 11.21 -10.20 -15.45
N THR A 321 10.99 -10.13 -16.76
CA THR A 321 9.84 -10.76 -17.43
C THR A 321 9.88 -12.29 -17.40
N THR A 322 11.00 -12.92 -17.01
CA THR A 322 11.07 -14.37 -16.74
C THR A 322 10.29 -14.79 -15.51
N ILE A 323 10.02 -13.84 -14.58
CA ILE A 323 9.22 -14.10 -13.39
C ILE A 323 7.73 -14.02 -13.78
N PRO A 324 6.94 -15.08 -13.62
CA PRO A 324 5.50 -15.02 -13.84
C PRO A 324 4.84 -13.98 -12.94
N VAL A 325 3.90 -13.18 -13.50
CA VAL A 325 3.15 -12.14 -12.76
C VAL A 325 4.08 -11.10 -12.08
N VAL A 326 5.22 -10.83 -12.68
CA VAL A 326 6.23 -9.89 -12.15
C VAL A 326 5.69 -8.49 -11.91
N ASP A 327 4.76 -8.03 -12.74
CA ASP A 327 4.17 -6.69 -12.65
C ASP A 327 3.19 -6.51 -11.47
N SER A 328 2.82 -7.58 -10.80
CA SER A 328 1.90 -7.58 -9.65
C SER A 328 2.63 -8.01 -8.37
N ASP A 329 2.72 -9.32 -8.13
CA ASP A 329 3.16 -9.87 -6.85
C ASP A 329 4.68 -9.85 -6.66
N PHE A 330 5.44 -9.91 -7.77
CA PHE A 330 6.90 -9.99 -7.76
C PHE A 330 7.59 -8.71 -8.27
N ILE A 331 6.88 -7.58 -8.30
CA ILE A 331 7.43 -6.32 -8.81
C ILE A 331 8.67 -5.84 -8.04
N TYR A 332 8.76 -6.18 -6.75
CA TYR A 332 9.93 -5.88 -5.92
C TYR A 332 11.20 -6.58 -6.43
N SER A 333 11.08 -7.79 -6.98
CA SER A 333 12.20 -8.51 -7.60
C SER A 333 12.71 -7.79 -8.85
N ALA A 334 11.80 -7.31 -9.71
CA ALA A 334 12.16 -6.51 -10.88
C ALA A 334 12.88 -5.22 -10.49
N ILE A 335 12.41 -4.54 -9.43
CA ILE A 335 13.07 -3.35 -8.89
C ILE A 335 14.47 -3.69 -8.37
N ALA A 336 14.62 -4.78 -7.63
CA ALA A 336 15.90 -5.21 -7.09
C ALA A 336 16.87 -5.65 -8.19
N GLU A 337 16.39 -6.29 -9.27
CA GLU A 337 17.22 -6.69 -10.40
C GLU A 337 17.75 -5.49 -11.19
N GLU A 338 16.86 -4.55 -11.58
CA GLU A 338 17.25 -3.45 -12.46
C GLU A 338 17.86 -2.27 -11.70
N PHE A 339 17.38 -1.91 -10.52
CA PHE A 339 17.89 -0.78 -9.73
C PHE A 339 18.84 -1.16 -8.60
N GLY A 340 18.88 -2.44 -8.22
CA GLY A 340 19.77 -2.99 -7.20
C GLY A 340 19.20 -3.01 -5.78
N GLY A 341 19.86 -3.77 -4.93
CA GLY A 341 19.45 -3.99 -3.54
C GLY A 341 19.45 -2.73 -2.67
N LEU A 342 20.38 -1.80 -2.92
CA LEU A 342 20.40 -0.51 -2.18
C LEU A 342 19.21 0.38 -2.53
N PHE A 343 18.80 0.43 -3.79
CA PHE A 343 17.59 1.15 -4.21
C PHE A 343 16.34 0.50 -3.62
N ALA A 344 16.25 -0.84 -3.70
CA ALA A 344 15.16 -1.62 -3.13
C ALA A 344 15.08 -1.46 -1.59
N LEU A 345 16.22 -1.35 -0.90
CA LEU A 345 16.26 -1.02 0.53
C LEU A 345 15.74 0.39 0.81
N CYS A 346 16.16 1.40 0.04
CA CYS A 346 15.62 2.77 0.17
C CYS A 346 14.11 2.79 -0.06
N LEU A 347 13.59 1.99 -0.97
CA LEU A 347 12.15 1.83 -1.19
C LEU A 347 11.44 1.32 0.07
N ILE A 348 11.96 0.26 0.70
CA ILE A 348 11.44 -0.24 1.99
C ILE A 348 11.48 0.86 3.05
N LEU A 349 12.56 1.63 3.12
CA LEU A 349 12.69 2.73 4.08
C LEU A 349 11.62 3.83 3.85
N ILE A 350 11.24 4.13 2.60
CA ILE A 350 10.13 5.05 2.32
C ILE A 350 8.80 4.47 2.82
N TYR A 351 8.54 3.17 2.61
CA TYR A 351 7.37 2.52 3.17
C TYR A 351 7.33 2.55 4.70
N ILE A 352 8.46 2.28 5.35
CA ILE A 352 8.61 2.38 6.81
C ILE A 352 8.35 3.83 7.26
N ASN A 353 8.86 4.82 6.54
CA ASN A 353 8.60 6.23 6.84
C ASN A 353 7.11 6.58 6.75
N CYS A 354 6.39 6.08 5.73
CA CYS A 354 4.94 6.20 5.64
C CYS A 354 4.25 5.54 6.85
N PHE A 355 4.60 4.29 7.18
CA PHE A 355 4.03 3.56 8.29
C PHE A 355 4.21 4.29 9.62
N ILE A 356 5.44 4.73 9.94
CA ILE A 356 5.75 5.52 11.14
C ILE A 356 4.93 6.82 11.17
N LEU A 357 4.76 7.48 10.02
CA LEU A 357 3.97 8.71 9.94
C LEU A 357 2.49 8.43 10.24
N LEU A 358 1.92 7.36 9.70
CA LEU A 358 0.53 6.97 9.97
C LEU A 358 0.31 6.64 11.47
N ILE A 359 1.22 5.89 12.07
CA ILE A 359 1.20 5.62 13.53
C ILE A 359 1.31 6.91 14.33
N ASN A 360 2.24 7.81 13.97
CA ASN A 360 2.41 9.08 14.68
C ASN A 360 1.17 10.00 14.54
N ILE A 361 0.44 9.92 13.43
CA ILE A 361 -0.84 10.63 13.29
C ILE A 361 -1.85 10.03 14.25
N SER A 362 -2.02 8.70 14.26
CA SER A 362 -2.94 8.01 15.16
C SER A 362 -2.70 8.36 16.64
N LEU A 363 -1.44 8.31 17.09
CA LEU A 363 -1.06 8.57 18.49
C LEU A 363 -1.32 10.00 18.97
N LYS A 364 -1.48 10.96 18.05
CA LYS A 364 -1.74 12.38 18.39
C LYS A 364 -3.23 12.72 18.43
N LEU A 365 -4.09 11.81 18.02
CA LEU A 365 -5.53 12.04 17.97
C LEU A 365 -6.18 11.72 19.30
N GLU A 366 -6.98 12.67 19.81
CA GLU A 366 -7.78 12.50 21.04
C GLU A 366 -9.10 11.76 20.74
N ASP A 367 -9.66 11.95 19.54
CA ASP A 367 -10.91 11.31 19.12
C ASP A 367 -10.66 9.83 18.82
N ASN A 368 -11.35 8.95 19.55
CA ASN A 368 -11.13 7.51 19.54
C ASN A 368 -11.42 6.88 18.16
N PHE A 369 -12.49 7.32 17.49
CA PHE A 369 -12.83 6.83 16.15
C PHE A 369 -11.71 7.10 15.14
N TYR A 370 -11.24 8.34 15.05
CA TYR A 370 -10.17 8.70 14.11
C TYR A 370 -8.82 8.11 14.50
N ARG A 371 -8.57 7.94 15.80
CA ARG A 371 -7.37 7.25 16.32
C ARG A 371 -7.35 5.79 15.85
N LEU A 372 -8.43 5.03 16.06
CA LEU A 372 -8.56 3.64 15.64
C LEU A 372 -8.56 3.51 14.12
N LEU A 373 -9.22 4.41 13.41
CA LEU A 373 -9.26 4.43 11.95
C LEU A 373 -7.84 4.61 11.34
N SER A 374 -7.09 5.59 11.85
CA SER A 374 -5.70 5.82 11.42
C SER A 374 -4.78 4.66 11.74
N LEU A 375 -4.93 4.06 12.94
CA LEU A 375 -4.16 2.89 13.34
C LEU A 375 -4.48 1.68 12.47
N GLY A 376 -5.77 1.40 12.23
CA GLY A 376 -6.21 0.29 11.41
C GLY A 376 -5.62 0.37 10.00
N PHE A 377 -5.65 1.57 9.39
CA PHE A 377 -5.01 1.80 8.09
C PHE A 377 -3.49 1.68 8.13
N ALA A 378 -2.84 2.14 9.20
CA ALA A 378 -1.40 1.98 9.35
C ALA A 378 -1.00 0.50 9.42
N VAL A 379 -1.68 -0.29 10.26
CA VAL A 379 -1.41 -1.73 10.40
C VAL A 379 -1.68 -2.46 9.08
N MET A 380 -2.82 -2.19 8.44
CA MET A 380 -3.19 -2.79 7.16
C MET A 380 -2.16 -2.52 6.08
N PHE A 381 -1.73 -1.27 5.93
CA PHE A 381 -0.72 -0.85 4.96
C PHE A 381 0.64 -1.49 5.27
N GLY A 382 1.10 -1.41 6.52
CA GLY A 382 2.39 -1.96 6.92
C GLY A 382 2.44 -3.48 6.76
N PHE A 383 1.37 -4.17 7.13
CA PHE A 383 1.32 -5.62 7.02
C PHE A 383 1.18 -6.09 5.57
N GLN A 384 0.49 -5.35 4.70
CA GLN A 384 0.43 -5.62 3.26
C GLN A 384 1.83 -5.54 2.63
N ILE A 385 2.62 -4.52 2.99
CA ILE A 385 4.01 -4.38 2.52
C ILE A 385 4.87 -5.55 3.02
N PHE A 386 4.73 -5.90 4.31
CA PHE A 386 5.44 -7.02 4.90
C PHE A 386 5.15 -8.34 4.17
N LEU A 387 3.88 -8.63 3.84
CA LEU A 387 3.50 -9.83 3.10
C LEU A 387 4.04 -9.82 1.67
N SER A 388 3.95 -8.68 0.98
CA SER A 388 4.42 -8.56 -0.40
C SER A 388 5.94 -8.73 -0.48
N VAL A 389 6.71 -7.93 0.25
CA VAL A 389 8.17 -7.99 0.23
C VAL A 389 8.68 -9.30 0.84
N GLY A 390 8.12 -9.71 1.99
CA GLY A 390 8.51 -10.94 2.69
C GLY A 390 8.31 -12.20 1.84
N GLY A 391 7.24 -12.26 1.05
CA GLY A 391 6.98 -13.37 0.12
C GLY A 391 8.01 -13.43 -1.01
N VAL A 392 8.35 -12.28 -1.57
CA VAL A 392 9.29 -12.14 -2.68
C VAL A 392 10.73 -12.53 -2.30
N ILE A 393 11.19 -12.12 -1.11
CA ILE A 393 12.54 -12.43 -0.61
C ILE A 393 12.63 -13.79 0.11
N LYS A 394 11.60 -14.63 0.03
CA LYS A 394 11.53 -15.94 0.72
C LYS A 394 11.60 -15.84 2.27
N PHE A 395 11.21 -14.73 2.87
CA PHE A 395 11.12 -14.61 4.32
C PHE A 395 9.89 -15.33 4.88
N ILE A 396 8.76 -15.26 4.14
CA ILE A 396 7.51 -15.97 4.40
C ILE A 396 7.01 -16.65 3.12
N PRO A 397 6.07 -17.62 3.19
CA PRO A 397 5.41 -18.14 2.00
C PRO A 397 4.73 -17.02 1.20
N SER A 398 4.88 -17.05 -0.14
CA SER A 398 4.24 -16.06 -1.02
C SER A 398 2.72 -16.10 -0.89
N THR A 399 2.10 -14.94 -0.69
CA THR A 399 0.66 -14.81 -0.47
C THR A 399 -0.11 -14.23 -1.65
N GLY A 400 0.58 -13.76 -2.70
CA GLY A 400 -0.06 -13.14 -3.86
C GLY A 400 -0.61 -11.74 -3.58
N VAL A 401 0.00 -11.02 -2.66
CA VAL A 401 -0.42 -9.66 -2.27
C VAL A 401 0.42 -8.62 -3.00
N THR A 402 -0.26 -7.65 -3.62
CA THR A 402 0.38 -6.56 -4.37
C THR A 402 1.12 -5.59 -3.45
N LEU A 403 2.23 -5.01 -3.95
CA LEU A 403 2.97 -3.94 -3.29
C LEU A 403 2.22 -2.60 -3.49
N PRO A 404 1.73 -1.94 -2.42
CA PRO A 404 0.88 -0.75 -2.52
C PRO A 404 1.51 0.38 -3.33
N LEU A 405 0.74 1.03 -4.22
CA LEU A 405 1.13 2.16 -5.09
C LEU A 405 2.16 1.82 -6.19
N ILE A 406 2.77 0.65 -6.17
CA ILE A 406 3.82 0.26 -7.13
C ILE A 406 3.32 -0.83 -8.08
N SER A 407 2.75 -1.93 -7.55
CA SER A 407 2.28 -3.05 -8.36
C SER A 407 1.18 -2.66 -9.34
N SER A 408 1.12 -3.39 -10.45
CA SER A 408 -0.03 -3.36 -11.34
C SER A 408 -1.27 -3.87 -10.62
N GLY A 409 -2.25 -2.99 -10.40
CA GLY A 409 -3.48 -3.34 -9.70
C GLY A 409 -4.41 -2.14 -9.53
N GLY A 410 -5.31 -1.95 -10.51
CA GLY A 410 -6.18 -0.76 -10.51
C GLY A 410 -6.97 -0.59 -9.21
N SER A 411 -7.60 -1.65 -8.70
CA SER A 411 -8.37 -1.61 -7.45
C SER A 411 -7.48 -1.32 -6.23
N SER A 412 -6.29 -1.92 -6.17
CA SER A 412 -5.33 -1.73 -5.08
C SER A 412 -4.81 -0.28 -5.02
N ILE A 413 -4.48 0.30 -6.18
CA ILE A 413 -4.06 1.71 -6.27
C ILE A 413 -5.17 2.65 -5.83
N VAL A 414 -6.40 2.47 -6.34
CA VAL A 414 -7.55 3.31 -5.95
C VAL A 414 -7.80 3.24 -4.45
N ALA A 415 -7.85 2.03 -3.89
CA ALA A 415 -8.09 1.84 -2.46
C ALA A 415 -6.96 2.45 -1.61
N THR A 416 -5.69 2.28 -2.02
CA THR A 416 -4.56 2.85 -1.29
C THR A 416 -4.55 4.38 -1.37
N ILE A 417 -4.84 4.97 -2.52
CA ILE A 417 -4.97 6.44 -2.66
C ILE A 417 -6.09 6.95 -1.75
N ILE A 418 -7.28 6.32 -1.77
CA ILE A 418 -8.39 6.70 -0.88
C ILE A 418 -7.95 6.61 0.59
N MET A 419 -7.29 5.53 0.99
CA MET A 419 -6.75 5.37 2.34
C MET A 419 -5.83 6.53 2.74
N PHE A 420 -4.88 6.91 1.88
CA PHE A 420 -3.98 8.04 2.12
C PHE A 420 -4.75 9.36 2.23
N MET A 421 -5.80 9.54 1.41
CA MET A 421 -6.62 10.76 1.46
C MET A 421 -7.53 10.81 2.69
N VAL A 422 -8.03 9.68 3.18
CA VAL A 422 -8.72 9.60 4.48
C VAL A 422 -7.79 10.06 5.60
N ILE A 423 -6.56 9.55 5.64
CA ILE A 423 -5.55 9.97 6.63
C ILE A 423 -5.21 11.46 6.50
N GLN A 424 -5.12 12.00 5.27
CA GLN A 424 -4.91 13.44 5.06
C GLN A 424 -6.07 14.26 5.61
N GLY A 425 -7.31 13.80 5.46
CA GLY A 425 -8.50 14.44 6.03
C GLY A 425 -8.49 14.45 7.57
N ILE A 426 -8.12 13.32 8.17
CA ILE A 426 -7.97 13.18 9.62
C ILE A 426 -6.86 14.11 10.14
N TYR A 427 -5.71 14.13 9.46
CA TYR A 427 -4.57 14.98 9.84
C TYR A 427 -4.91 16.47 9.74
N HIS A 428 -5.60 16.87 8.67
CA HIS A 428 -6.06 18.26 8.49
C HIS A 428 -7.06 18.66 9.57
N GLY A 429 -8.07 17.83 9.85
CA GLY A 429 -9.06 18.04 10.90
C GLY A 429 -8.42 18.12 12.30
N GLY A 430 -7.53 17.21 12.64
CA GLY A 430 -6.81 17.21 13.92
C GLY A 430 -6.01 18.48 14.17
N ASN A 431 -5.34 19.01 13.15
CA ASN A 431 -4.60 20.27 13.26
C ASN A 431 -5.53 21.48 13.48
N THR A 432 -6.69 21.50 12.85
CA THR A 432 -7.68 22.57 12.98
C THR A 432 -8.33 22.56 14.36
N TRP A 433 -8.67 21.38 14.88
CA TRP A 433 -9.26 21.24 16.22
C TRP A 433 -8.28 21.60 17.34
N MET A 434 -7.00 21.26 17.22
CA MET A 434 -5.97 21.68 18.18
C MET A 434 -5.74 23.21 18.17
N GLN A 435 -5.93 23.88 17.03
CA GLN A 435 -5.82 25.33 16.95
C GLN A 435 -7.03 26.05 17.55
N SER A 436 -8.26 25.56 17.33
CA SER A 436 -9.47 26.13 17.93
C SER A 436 -9.46 26.03 19.46
N GLY A 437 -9.15 24.86 20.01
CA GLY A 437 -9.06 24.67 21.47
C GLY A 437 -7.94 25.46 22.17
N ARG A 438 -6.87 25.83 21.43
CA ARG A 438 -5.86 26.77 21.95
C ARG A 438 -6.35 28.24 21.96
N ASN A 439 -7.16 28.63 20.99
CA ASN A 439 -7.69 29.97 20.93
C ASN A 439 -8.79 30.17 21.99
N GLU A 440 -9.62 29.15 22.24
CA GLU A 440 -10.63 29.21 23.31
C GLU A 440 -9.98 29.38 24.70
N ARG A 441 -8.94 28.58 25.01
CA ARG A 441 -8.20 28.70 26.29
C ARG A 441 -7.47 30.04 26.44
N LYS A 442 -7.07 30.72 25.37
CA LYS A 442 -6.47 32.05 25.43
C LYS A 442 -7.49 33.19 25.58
N HIS A 443 -8.77 32.92 25.36
CA HIS A 443 -9.85 33.87 25.59
C HIS A 443 -10.46 33.70 27.00
N GLU A 444 -10.15 32.57 27.69
CA GLU A 444 -10.56 32.32 29.06
C GLU A 444 -9.51 32.73 30.11
N GLU A 445 -8.24 32.93 29.69
CA GLU A 445 -7.17 33.58 30.48
C GLU A 445 -7.14 35.11 30.24
#